data_03f38ee8941a0021f7a97a17409c7e0b
#
_entry.id   03f38ee8941a0021f7a97a17409c7e0b
#
_cell.length_a   1.000
_cell.length_b   1.000
_cell.length_c   1.000
_cell.angle_alpha   90.00
_cell.angle_beta   90.00
_cell.angle_gamma   90.00
#
_symmetry.space_group_name_H-M   'P 1'
#
loop_
_entity.id
_entity.type
_entity.pdbx_description
1 polymer ?
#
loop_
_entity_poly.entity_id
_entity_poly.type
_entity_poly.pdbx_seq_one_letter_code
_entity_poly.pdbx_strand_id
1 'polypeptide(L)'
;SLSAKWQAFGFAHGVMNTDNMSILGETFDFGPFGFLDEYNPGFICNHSDHSGRYAFNNQPSIGLWNCHALAAALKDHIEIERTKEIINSYEQFFYDELTTIFRRKLGLTVEQSDDLKLIEDFLSWMQKNKKDYTITFRDFTKDPDSLFEDAEGKAWYEKYQHRLSFEKTSSEDRKK
;
A
#
# COMPACT_ATOMS: atom_id res chain seq x y z
N SER A 1 10.20 0.69 0.96
CA SER A 1 9.92 0.29 -0.42
C SER A 1 9.07 1.34 -1.14
N LEU A 2 9.45 1.73 -2.38
CA LEU A 2 8.69 2.69 -3.18
C LEU A 2 7.29 2.16 -3.50
N SER A 3 7.18 0.89 -3.91
CA SER A 3 5.90 0.25 -4.21
C SER A 3 4.94 0.24 -3.00
N ALA A 4 5.46 0.08 -1.77
CA ALA A 4 4.64 0.15 -0.57
C ALA A 4 4.06 1.56 -0.36
N LYS A 5 4.84 2.60 -0.63
CA LYS A 5 4.36 3.99 -0.60
C LYS A 5 3.28 4.23 -1.64
N TRP A 6 3.46 3.76 -2.88
CA TRP A 6 2.44 3.89 -3.92
C TRP A 6 1.11 3.22 -3.49
N GLN A 7 1.17 2.00 -2.95
CA GLN A 7 -0.02 1.31 -2.44
C GLN A 7 -0.66 2.09 -1.27
N ALA A 8 0.14 2.56 -0.33
CA ALA A 8 -0.37 3.25 0.85
C ALA A 8 -0.94 4.64 0.57
N PHE A 9 -0.53 5.30 -0.52
CA PHE A 9 -1.01 6.63 -0.91
C PHE A 9 -1.96 6.62 -2.12
N GLY A 10 -2.34 5.44 -2.62
CA GLY A 10 -3.28 5.30 -3.73
C GLY A 10 -2.72 5.79 -5.06
N PHE A 11 -1.40 5.75 -5.25
CA PHE A 11 -0.75 6.20 -6.47
C PHE A 11 -0.59 5.05 -7.47
N ALA A 12 -1.12 5.24 -8.68
CA ALA A 12 -0.93 4.35 -9.81
C ALA A 12 0.03 4.99 -10.83
N HIS A 13 1.16 4.34 -11.07
CA HIS A 13 2.17 4.83 -12.01
C HIS A 13 1.74 4.67 -13.47
N GLY A 14 1.11 3.56 -13.81
CA GLY A 14 0.54 3.26 -15.13
C GLY A 14 1.50 2.73 -16.18
N VAL A 15 2.83 2.90 -16.05
CA VAL A 15 3.84 2.34 -16.97
C VAL A 15 5.09 1.99 -16.20
N MET A 16 5.19 0.77 -15.71
CA MET A 16 6.33 0.30 -14.89
C MET A 16 7.28 -0.59 -15.70
N ASN A 17 7.65 -0.16 -16.89
CA ASN A 17 8.76 -0.76 -17.62
C ASN A 17 10.07 -0.60 -16.84
N THR A 18 11.09 -1.38 -17.18
CA THR A 18 12.40 -1.34 -16.50
C THR A 18 13.10 0.02 -16.61
N ASP A 19 12.88 0.74 -17.69
CA ASP A 19 13.38 2.10 -17.93
C ASP A 19 12.65 3.18 -17.11
N ASN A 20 11.48 2.86 -16.56
CA ASN A 20 10.68 3.76 -15.73
C ASN A 20 10.78 3.44 -14.21
N MET A 21 11.77 2.65 -13.81
CA MET A 21 12.02 2.29 -12.42
C MET A 21 13.38 2.76 -11.94
N SER A 22 13.38 3.71 -11.00
CA SER A 22 14.61 4.23 -10.41
C SER A 22 15.23 3.25 -9.44
N ILE A 23 16.52 2.97 -9.57
CA ILE A 23 17.30 2.22 -8.58
C ILE A 23 17.48 2.98 -7.25
N LEU A 24 17.24 4.29 -7.27
CA LEU A 24 17.26 5.14 -6.07
C LEU A 24 15.94 5.11 -5.30
N GLY A 25 14.91 4.43 -5.83
CA GLY A 25 13.60 4.37 -5.19
C GLY A 25 12.81 5.69 -5.27
N GLU A 26 13.04 6.44 -6.33
CA GLU A 26 12.31 7.69 -6.64
C GLU A 26 11.24 7.43 -7.70
N THR A 27 10.10 8.12 -7.58
CA THR A 27 9.08 8.12 -8.64
C THR A 27 9.51 9.11 -9.73
N PHE A 28 9.57 8.65 -10.97
CA PHE A 28 9.86 9.49 -12.12
C PHE A 28 9.08 9.01 -13.36
N ASP A 29 9.20 9.72 -14.47
CA ASP A 29 8.47 9.47 -15.71
C ASP A 29 6.94 9.44 -15.51
N PHE A 30 6.41 10.58 -15.06
CA PHE A 30 4.99 10.78 -14.79
C PHE A 30 4.20 10.87 -16.12
N GLY A 31 4.02 9.72 -16.79
CA GLY A 31 3.17 9.59 -17.97
C GLY A 31 1.68 9.55 -17.61
N PRO A 32 0.99 8.41 -17.78
CA PRO A 32 -0.43 8.28 -17.47
C PRO A 32 -0.71 7.99 -15.99
N PHE A 33 0.04 8.59 -15.07
CA PHE A 33 -0.14 8.36 -13.63
C PHE A 33 -1.50 8.86 -13.13
N GLY A 34 -1.94 8.34 -11.99
CA GLY A 34 -3.15 8.82 -11.32
C GLY A 34 -3.16 8.46 -9.84
N PHE A 35 -4.05 9.11 -9.11
CA PHE A 35 -4.40 8.71 -7.75
C PHE A 35 -5.79 8.05 -7.76
N LEU A 36 -6.01 7.14 -6.83
CA LEU A 36 -7.33 6.55 -6.66
C LEU A 36 -8.32 7.60 -6.15
N ASP A 37 -9.48 7.68 -6.81
CA ASP A 37 -10.68 8.26 -6.25
C ASP A 37 -11.33 7.20 -5.33
N GLU A 38 -12.24 6.37 -5.84
CA GLU A 38 -12.74 5.19 -5.10
C GLU A 38 -11.62 4.16 -4.94
N TYR A 39 -11.57 3.48 -3.78
CA TYR A 39 -10.64 2.39 -3.60
C TYR A 39 -11.00 1.22 -4.52
N ASN A 40 -10.24 1.09 -5.57
CA ASN A 40 -10.35 0.02 -6.57
C ASN A 40 -8.97 -0.62 -6.80
N PRO A 41 -8.69 -1.81 -6.25
CA PRO A 41 -7.44 -2.52 -6.49
C PRO A 41 -7.14 -2.76 -7.98
N GLY A 42 -8.17 -2.93 -8.80
CA GLY A 42 -8.04 -3.13 -10.25
C GLY A 42 -7.92 -1.86 -11.08
N PHE A 43 -7.75 -0.69 -10.46
CA PHE A 43 -7.65 0.59 -11.17
C PHE A 43 -6.48 0.63 -12.16
N ILE A 44 -6.78 1.06 -13.39
CA ILE A 44 -5.81 1.21 -14.49
C ILE A 44 -5.87 2.65 -14.97
N CYS A 45 -4.82 3.43 -14.72
CA CYS A 45 -4.73 4.82 -15.18
C CYS A 45 -4.23 4.95 -16.62
N ASN A 46 -3.60 3.92 -17.17
CA ASN A 46 -3.10 3.91 -18.54
C ASN A 46 -4.12 3.30 -19.50
N HIS A 47 -4.78 4.09 -20.31
CA HIS A 47 -5.78 3.65 -21.28
C HIS A 47 -5.26 2.67 -22.33
N SER A 48 -3.94 2.57 -22.54
CA SER A 48 -3.29 1.62 -23.45
C SER A 48 -2.98 0.28 -22.80
N ASP A 49 -3.13 0.16 -21.49
CA ASP A 49 -2.89 -1.09 -20.74
C ASP A 49 -4.16 -1.95 -20.71
N HIS A 50 -4.52 -2.52 -21.86
CA HIS A 50 -5.73 -3.35 -22.00
C HIS A 50 -5.68 -4.64 -21.18
N SER A 51 -4.49 -5.09 -20.79
CA SER A 51 -4.30 -6.31 -19.99
C SER A 51 -4.30 -6.08 -18.49
N GLY A 52 -4.26 -4.82 -18.04
CA GLY A 52 -4.11 -4.48 -16.64
C GLY A 52 -2.75 -4.84 -16.05
N ARG A 53 -1.72 -4.94 -16.88
CA ARG A 53 -0.36 -5.27 -16.44
C ARG A 53 0.08 -4.34 -15.31
N TYR A 54 -0.23 -3.07 -15.42
CA TYR A 54 0.14 -2.02 -14.46
C TYR A 54 -1.04 -1.56 -13.60
N ALA A 55 -2.06 -2.41 -13.42
CA ALA A 55 -3.14 -2.14 -12.49
C ALA A 55 -2.58 -1.87 -11.07
N PHE A 56 -3.28 -1.06 -10.29
CA PHE A 56 -2.83 -0.60 -8.99
C PHE A 56 -2.35 -1.75 -8.08
N ASN A 57 -3.11 -2.83 -7.98
CA ASN A 57 -2.75 -4.01 -7.17
C ASN A 57 -1.61 -4.84 -7.76
N ASN A 58 -1.27 -4.68 -9.04
CA ASN A 58 -0.17 -5.39 -9.69
C ASN A 58 1.18 -4.68 -9.50
N GLN A 59 1.20 -3.43 -9.10
CA GLN A 59 2.43 -2.65 -8.99
C GLN A 59 3.52 -3.31 -8.13
N PRO A 60 3.21 -3.92 -6.96
CA PRO A 60 4.23 -4.61 -6.18
C PRO A 60 4.88 -5.78 -6.92
N SER A 61 4.07 -6.58 -7.62
CA SER A 61 4.56 -7.72 -8.41
C SER A 61 5.41 -7.29 -9.60
N ILE A 62 5.03 -6.19 -10.27
CA ILE A 62 5.84 -5.60 -11.35
C ILE A 62 7.13 -4.99 -10.79
N GLY A 63 7.09 -4.38 -9.60
CA GLY A 63 8.29 -3.94 -8.90
C GLY A 63 9.28 -5.08 -8.63
N LEU A 64 8.78 -6.23 -8.16
CA LEU A 64 9.59 -7.44 -7.98
C LEU A 64 10.15 -7.93 -9.32
N TRP A 65 9.32 -7.96 -10.38
CA TRP A 65 9.77 -8.34 -11.72
C TRP A 65 10.92 -7.44 -12.22
N ASN A 66 10.82 -6.12 -12.00
CA ASN A 66 11.87 -5.17 -12.35
C ASN A 66 13.16 -5.42 -11.53
N CYS A 67 13.05 -5.81 -10.25
CA CYS A 67 14.21 -6.24 -9.47
C CYS A 67 14.88 -7.49 -10.05
N HIS A 68 14.11 -8.46 -10.54
CA HIS A 68 14.65 -9.62 -11.26
C HIS A 68 15.36 -9.22 -12.55
N ALA A 69 14.78 -8.29 -13.33
CA ALA A 69 15.42 -7.80 -14.57
C ALA A 69 16.74 -7.08 -14.27
N LEU A 70 16.79 -6.26 -13.22
CA LEU A 70 18.03 -5.60 -12.76
C LEU A 70 19.07 -6.63 -12.31
N ALA A 71 18.67 -7.62 -11.54
CA ALA A 71 19.53 -8.70 -11.09
C ALA A 71 20.15 -9.47 -12.28
N ALA A 72 19.35 -9.77 -13.30
CA ALA A 72 19.82 -10.41 -14.53
C ALA A 72 20.85 -9.56 -15.29
N ALA A 73 20.68 -8.24 -15.30
CA ALA A 73 21.63 -7.31 -15.90
C ALA A 73 22.96 -7.22 -15.13
N LEU A 74 22.93 -7.45 -13.82
CA LEU A 74 24.10 -7.38 -12.92
C LEU A 74 24.77 -8.74 -12.63
N LYS A 75 24.34 -9.81 -13.30
CA LYS A 75 24.78 -11.19 -13.02
C LYS A 75 26.30 -11.42 -13.05
N ASP A 76 27.03 -10.67 -13.86
CA ASP A 76 28.49 -10.79 -13.98
C ASP A 76 29.24 -9.96 -12.91
N HIS A 77 28.52 -9.19 -12.09
CA HIS A 77 29.06 -8.29 -11.07
C HIS A 77 28.66 -8.66 -9.64
N ILE A 78 27.61 -9.46 -9.46
CA ILE A 78 27.09 -9.83 -8.15
C ILE A 78 26.94 -11.36 -8.09
N GLU A 79 27.38 -11.96 -6.99
CA GLU A 79 27.21 -13.39 -6.75
C GLU A 79 25.73 -13.80 -6.77
N ILE A 80 25.45 -14.91 -7.43
CA ILE A 80 24.07 -15.37 -7.68
C ILE A 80 23.30 -15.66 -6.39
N GLU A 81 23.97 -16.22 -5.37
CA GLU A 81 23.33 -16.54 -4.09
C GLU A 81 22.95 -15.25 -3.34
N ARG A 82 23.83 -14.25 -3.36
CA ARG A 82 23.54 -12.94 -2.78
C ARG A 82 22.37 -12.25 -3.48
N THR A 83 22.29 -12.36 -4.78
CA THR A 83 21.17 -11.84 -5.58
C THR A 83 19.86 -12.51 -5.22
N LYS A 84 19.83 -13.84 -5.08
CA LYS A 84 18.64 -14.58 -4.65
C LYS A 84 18.15 -14.18 -3.26
N GLU A 85 19.07 -14.05 -2.29
CA GLU A 85 18.73 -13.59 -0.93
C GLU A 85 18.02 -12.23 -0.96
N ILE A 86 18.59 -11.26 -1.70
CA ILE A 86 18.03 -9.91 -1.80
C ILE A 86 16.63 -9.95 -2.44
N ILE A 87 16.45 -10.68 -3.52
CA ILE A 87 15.16 -10.77 -4.22
C ILE A 87 14.12 -11.48 -3.36
N ASN A 88 14.48 -12.57 -2.69
CA ASN A 88 13.58 -13.31 -1.80
C ASN A 88 13.13 -12.47 -0.60
N SER A 89 13.89 -11.46 -0.20
CA SER A 89 13.51 -10.56 0.89
C SER A 89 12.53 -9.45 0.46
N TYR A 90 12.26 -9.28 -0.85
CA TYR A 90 11.43 -8.19 -1.37
C TYR A 90 10.01 -8.17 -0.77
N GLU A 91 9.36 -9.32 -0.73
CA GLU A 91 7.99 -9.44 -0.26
C GLU A 91 7.87 -9.06 1.22
N GLN A 92 8.78 -9.55 2.06
CA GLN A 92 8.83 -9.20 3.47
C GLN A 92 9.03 -7.69 3.67
N PHE A 93 10.02 -7.10 3.00
CA PHE A 93 10.25 -5.65 3.05
C PHE A 93 9.07 -4.83 2.54
N PHE A 94 8.35 -5.34 1.54
CA PHE A 94 7.17 -4.67 1.02
C PHE A 94 6.06 -4.62 2.07
N TYR A 95 5.71 -5.77 2.67
CA TYR A 95 4.63 -5.86 3.66
C TYR A 95 4.98 -5.15 4.96
N ASP A 96 6.21 -5.21 5.44
CA ASP A 96 6.65 -4.50 6.65
C ASP A 96 6.50 -2.99 6.48
N GLU A 97 6.95 -2.46 5.36
CA GLU A 97 6.84 -1.04 5.05
C GLU A 97 5.38 -0.63 4.86
N LEU A 98 4.60 -1.40 4.10
CA LEU A 98 3.18 -1.15 3.84
C LEU A 98 2.39 -1.10 5.14
N THR A 99 2.54 -2.13 5.98
CA THR A 99 1.87 -2.22 7.28
C THR A 99 2.28 -1.07 8.18
N THR A 100 3.57 -0.70 8.18
CA THR A 100 4.08 0.44 8.95
C THR A 100 3.42 1.76 8.53
N ILE A 101 3.27 2.00 7.22
CA ILE A 101 2.64 3.23 6.73
C ILE A 101 1.14 3.23 7.07
N PHE A 102 0.43 2.11 6.88
CA PHE A 102 -0.98 2.03 7.24
C PHE A 102 -1.23 2.13 8.73
N ARG A 103 -0.38 1.54 9.59
CA ARG A 103 -0.45 1.77 11.04
C ARG A 103 -0.43 3.26 11.35
N ARG A 104 0.51 4.01 10.78
CA ARG A 104 0.58 5.47 10.97
C ARG A 104 -0.68 6.17 10.50
N LYS A 105 -1.23 5.80 9.32
CA LYS A 105 -2.50 6.36 8.81
C LYS A 105 -3.69 6.06 9.72
N LEU A 106 -3.67 4.95 10.45
CA LEU A 106 -4.69 4.56 11.42
C LEU A 106 -4.37 5.02 12.85
N GLY A 107 -3.29 5.77 13.07
CA GLY A 107 -2.89 6.24 14.40
C GLY A 107 -2.41 5.13 15.34
N LEU A 108 -1.90 4.02 14.78
CA LEU A 108 -1.36 2.89 15.54
C LEU A 108 0.16 3.06 15.67
N THR A 109 0.66 3.10 16.92
CA THR A 109 2.08 3.36 17.24
C THR A 109 2.80 2.10 17.71
N VAL A 110 2.08 1.15 18.28
CA VAL A 110 2.61 -0.15 18.73
C VAL A 110 2.31 -1.20 17.66
N GLU A 111 3.25 -2.08 17.38
CA GLU A 111 3.07 -3.19 16.43
C GLU A 111 2.34 -4.37 17.07
N GLN A 112 1.36 -4.93 16.34
CA GLN A 112 0.64 -6.14 16.70
C GLN A 112 0.56 -7.09 15.51
N SER A 113 0.54 -8.39 15.76
CA SER A 113 0.50 -9.44 14.72
C SER A 113 -0.68 -9.32 13.77
N ASP A 114 -1.81 -8.81 14.26
CA ASP A 114 -3.07 -8.76 13.53
C ASP A 114 -3.28 -7.42 12.78
N ASP A 115 -2.30 -6.51 12.83
CA ASP A 115 -2.42 -5.19 12.21
C ASP A 115 -2.62 -5.28 10.68
N LEU A 116 -1.90 -6.19 10.00
CA LEU A 116 -2.08 -6.40 8.57
C LEU A 116 -3.52 -6.82 8.24
N LYS A 117 -4.07 -7.75 9.00
CA LYS A 117 -5.46 -8.21 8.80
C LYS A 117 -6.48 -7.10 9.04
N LEU A 118 -6.27 -6.28 10.06
CA LEU A 118 -7.12 -5.12 10.35
C LEU A 118 -7.11 -4.12 9.17
N ILE A 119 -5.94 -3.87 8.58
CA ILE A 119 -5.77 -3.00 7.42
C ILE A 119 -6.47 -3.57 6.18
N GLU A 120 -6.28 -4.87 5.90
CA GLU A 120 -6.93 -5.57 4.78
C GLU A 120 -8.47 -5.54 4.90
N ASP A 121 -9.01 -5.77 6.11
CA ASP A 121 -10.44 -5.70 6.36
C ASP A 121 -10.98 -4.28 6.09
N PHE A 122 -10.24 -3.23 6.49
CA PHE A 122 -10.61 -1.85 6.21
C PHE A 122 -10.62 -1.54 4.71
N LEU A 123 -9.58 -1.92 4.02
CA LEU A 123 -9.48 -1.72 2.57
C LEU A 123 -10.58 -2.49 1.83
N SER A 124 -10.90 -3.71 2.28
CA SER A 124 -11.99 -4.51 1.71
C SER A 124 -13.35 -3.83 1.91
N TRP A 125 -13.60 -3.26 3.10
CA TRP A 125 -14.79 -2.47 3.38
C TRP A 125 -14.85 -1.21 2.49
N MET A 126 -13.72 -0.50 2.31
CA MET A 126 -13.64 0.66 1.41
C MET A 126 -14.02 0.27 -0.03
N GLN A 127 -13.46 -0.83 -0.55
CA GLN A 127 -13.75 -1.34 -1.89
C GLN A 127 -15.22 -1.66 -2.07
N LYS A 128 -15.81 -2.40 -1.15
CA LYS A 128 -17.21 -2.82 -1.20
C LYS A 128 -18.17 -1.65 -1.19
N ASN A 129 -17.85 -0.62 -0.40
CA ASN A 129 -18.67 0.58 -0.22
C ASN A 129 -18.27 1.73 -1.17
N LYS A 130 -17.38 1.48 -2.12
CA LYS A 130 -16.88 2.47 -3.09
C LYS A 130 -16.42 3.77 -2.44
N LYS A 131 -15.71 3.64 -1.34
CA LYS A 131 -15.24 4.80 -0.58
C LYS A 131 -14.06 5.46 -1.29
N ASP A 132 -14.05 6.79 -1.33
CA ASP A 132 -12.89 7.57 -1.78
C ASP A 132 -11.68 7.26 -0.90
N TYR A 133 -10.56 6.95 -1.55
CA TYR A 133 -9.37 6.47 -0.85
C TYR A 133 -8.79 7.53 0.10
N THR A 134 -8.56 8.72 -0.41
CA THR A 134 -7.91 9.80 0.35
C THR A 134 -8.86 10.42 1.38
N ILE A 135 -10.10 10.68 0.95
CA ILE A 135 -11.11 11.32 1.80
C ILE A 135 -11.46 10.43 2.98
N THR A 136 -11.60 9.12 2.78
CA THR A 136 -11.91 8.17 3.86
C THR A 136 -10.85 8.18 4.96
N PHE A 137 -9.56 8.14 4.63
CA PHE A 137 -8.51 8.24 5.65
C PHE A 137 -8.51 9.59 6.36
N ARG A 138 -8.77 10.68 5.64
CA ARG A 138 -8.89 12.02 6.24
C ARG A 138 -10.08 12.12 7.19
N ASP A 139 -11.23 11.61 6.80
CA ASP A 139 -12.44 11.68 7.61
C ASP A 139 -12.35 10.73 8.81
N PHE A 140 -11.70 9.57 8.64
CA PHE A 140 -11.37 8.66 9.73
C PHE A 140 -10.55 9.35 10.86
N THR A 141 -9.64 10.26 10.52
CA THR A 141 -8.88 11.00 11.54
C THR A 141 -9.69 12.08 12.24
N LYS A 142 -10.75 12.59 11.61
CA LYS A 142 -11.59 13.68 12.14
C LYS A 142 -12.75 13.17 12.99
N ASP A 143 -13.54 12.27 12.41
CA ASP A 143 -14.75 11.74 13.02
C ASP A 143 -14.98 10.29 12.53
N PRO A 144 -14.31 9.32 13.15
CA PRO A 144 -14.45 7.92 12.75
C PRO A 144 -15.87 7.36 13.01
N ASP A 145 -16.61 7.90 13.99
CA ASP A 145 -17.94 7.40 14.33
C ASP A 145 -18.94 7.67 13.21
N SER A 146 -18.82 8.80 12.51
CA SER A 146 -19.71 9.15 11.39
C SER A 146 -19.37 8.40 10.09
N LEU A 147 -18.21 7.77 10.01
CA LEU A 147 -17.73 7.11 8.79
C LEU A 147 -18.42 5.77 8.55
N PHE A 148 -18.76 5.03 9.63
CA PHE A 148 -19.23 3.65 9.58
C PHE A 148 -20.74 3.57 9.86
N GLU A 149 -21.56 3.66 8.79
CA GLU A 149 -23.00 3.57 8.91
C GLU A 149 -23.52 2.13 8.80
N ASP A 150 -22.88 1.29 7.99
CA ASP A 150 -23.25 -0.10 7.75
C ASP A 150 -22.72 -1.06 8.84
N ALA A 151 -23.33 -2.25 8.92
CA ALA A 151 -23.00 -3.23 9.95
C ALA A 151 -21.54 -3.75 9.86
N GLU A 152 -21.00 -3.87 8.65
CA GLU A 152 -19.64 -4.36 8.43
C GLU A 152 -18.60 -3.32 8.87
N GLY A 153 -18.83 -2.05 8.51
CA GLY A 153 -18.00 -0.93 8.95
C GLY A 153 -18.01 -0.76 10.47
N LYS A 154 -19.18 -0.88 11.12
CA LYS A 154 -19.31 -0.85 12.58
C LYS A 154 -18.54 -2.01 13.25
N ALA A 155 -18.68 -3.22 12.71
CA ALA A 155 -17.95 -4.37 13.23
C ALA A 155 -16.42 -4.22 13.07
N TRP A 156 -15.96 -3.64 11.95
CA TRP A 156 -14.55 -3.29 11.79
C TRP A 156 -14.11 -2.23 12.80
N TYR A 157 -14.91 -1.20 13.00
CA TYR A 157 -14.59 -0.12 13.95
C TYR A 157 -14.50 -0.61 15.39
N GLU A 158 -15.36 -1.54 15.81
CA GLU A 158 -15.25 -2.22 17.12
C GLU A 158 -13.92 -2.95 17.28
N LYS A 159 -13.48 -3.69 16.25
CA LYS A 159 -12.15 -4.34 16.24
C LYS A 159 -11.03 -3.30 16.35
N TYR A 160 -11.14 -2.21 15.61
CA TYR A 160 -10.17 -1.12 15.68
C TYR A 160 -10.11 -0.48 17.08
N GLN A 161 -11.26 -0.20 17.70
CA GLN A 161 -11.32 0.33 19.06
C GLN A 161 -10.69 -0.65 20.07
N HIS A 162 -10.96 -1.94 19.93
CA HIS A 162 -10.28 -2.95 20.73
C HIS A 162 -8.77 -2.94 20.50
N ARG A 163 -8.32 -2.84 19.22
CA ARG A 163 -6.91 -2.72 18.87
C ARG A 163 -6.25 -1.48 19.52
N LEU A 164 -6.98 -0.36 19.61
CA LEU A 164 -6.49 0.86 20.27
C LEU A 164 -6.22 0.68 21.77
N SER A 165 -6.83 -0.30 22.45
CA SER A 165 -6.57 -0.56 23.87
C SER A 165 -5.12 -0.98 24.16
N PHE A 166 -4.37 -1.44 23.16
CA PHE A 166 -2.95 -1.78 23.25
C PHE A 166 -2.02 -0.57 23.05
N GLU A 167 -2.57 0.57 22.60
CA GLU A 167 -1.77 1.79 22.43
C GLU A 167 -1.47 2.47 23.76
N LYS A 168 -0.22 2.93 23.90
CA LYS A 168 0.23 3.64 25.10
C LYS A 168 0.17 5.17 24.95
N THR A 169 -0.14 5.63 23.74
CA THR A 169 -0.11 7.04 23.34
C THR A 169 -1.51 7.64 23.47
N SER A 170 -1.61 8.91 23.86
CA SER A 170 -2.89 9.62 23.95
C SER A 170 -3.58 9.73 22.59
N SER A 171 -4.91 9.90 22.58
CA SER A 171 -5.67 10.10 21.35
C SER A 171 -5.24 11.36 20.58
N GLU A 172 -4.79 12.40 21.26
CA GLU A 172 -4.30 13.65 20.65
C GLU A 172 -2.96 13.46 19.93
N ASP A 173 -2.05 12.68 20.52
CA ASP A 173 -0.75 12.42 19.92
C ASP A 173 -0.82 11.46 18.72
N ARG A 174 -1.83 10.60 18.66
CA ARG A 174 -2.06 9.68 17.53
C ARG A 174 -2.62 10.38 16.28
N LYS A 175 -3.19 11.59 16.43
CA LYS A 175 -3.76 12.38 15.32
C LYS A 175 -2.72 13.31 14.64
N LYS A 176 -1.51 13.37 15.14
CA LYS A 176 -0.37 14.11 14.56
C LYS A 176 0.37 13.27 13.52
#